data_9d8322a59ca4c2d5d481b0d377534fc8
#
_entry.id   9d8322a59ca4c2d5d481b0d377534fc8
#
_cell.length_a   1.000
_cell.length_b   1.000
_cell.length_c   1.000
_cell.angle_alpha   90.00
_cell.angle_beta   90.00
_cell.angle_gamma   90.00
#
_symmetry.space_group_name_H-M   'P 1'
#
loop_
_entity.id
_entity.type
_entity.pdbx_description
1 polymer ?
#
loop_
_entity_poly.entity_id
_entity_poly.type
_entity_poly.pdbx_seq_one_letter_code
_entity_poly.pdbx_strand_id
1 'polypeptide(L)'
;MAKHDGTYYLQYACPGTQYNTYADGVYTSKSPLGPFTLQASNPFSAKPGGFMTGAGHGSTIADKYGNYWHASTMRISVNHDFERRVGLFPAGFDADGVLYCNQNFADYPHEIPAGKFDAASQQPKWMLLSCRKTVTASSTAEGSDPANAVDEDCRRWWSAGSDQPGEWLCVDLGRDCDVRAVQVNMADEALAVDFPADSYGDDRKTRHIETRPQISHYTVETSLDGKVWTLREDVARECSNGYYEYADGIRARYIRVTGGELPYGQALRISGLRVFGNGEGACPAQADAKAVRVDALDGKISWQHIENAQGCNVRYGIAPDKLYQSWLVYDADEVTLSTLMAGQDYYVCVDSFNENGVTTGEIIKMEG
;
A
#
# COMPACT_ATOMS: atom_id res chain seq x y z
N MET A 1 4.71 -22.29 -8.75
CA MET A 1 5.72 -22.39 -9.83
C MET A 1 5.09 -21.92 -11.14
N ALA A 2 5.73 -21.01 -11.86
CA ALA A 2 5.32 -20.59 -13.21
C ALA A 2 6.28 -21.17 -14.24
N LYS A 3 5.87 -21.20 -15.52
CA LYS A 3 6.72 -21.56 -16.64
C LYS A 3 6.61 -20.53 -17.74
N HIS A 4 7.75 -20.02 -18.21
CA HIS A 4 7.83 -19.06 -19.31
C HIS A 4 9.05 -19.38 -20.17
N ASP A 5 8.88 -19.43 -21.48
CA ASP A 5 9.92 -19.70 -22.49
C ASP A 5 10.88 -20.85 -22.10
N GLY A 6 10.29 -21.98 -21.69
CA GLY A 6 11.05 -23.19 -21.32
C GLY A 6 11.79 -23.11 -19.98
N THR A 7 11.65 -22.02 -19.23
CA THR A 7 12.21 -21.82 -17.89
C THR A 7 11.12 -21.97 -16.83
N TYR A 8 11.43 -22.64 -15.75
CA TYR A 8 10.57 -22.79 -14.57
C TYR A 8 10.99 -21.80 -13.49
N TYR A 9 10.02 -21.11 -12.90
CA TYR A 9 10.19 -20.08 -11.87
C TYR A 9 9.53 -20.57 -10.58
N LEU A 10 10.35 -20.97 -9.63
CA LEU A 10 9.92 -21.39 -8.30
C LEU A 10 9.86 -20.17 -7.39
N GLN A 11 8.65 -19.73 -7.06
CA GLN A 11 8.42 -18.61 -6.16
C GLN A 11 8.32 -19.14 -4.72
N TYR A 12 8.89 -18.40 -3.76
CA TYR A 12 8.88 -18.75 -2.34
C TYR A 12 8.81 -17.51 -1.47
N ALA A 13 8.17 -17.62 -0.32
CA ALA A 13 7.97 -16.51 0.59
C ALA A 13 9.00 -16.53 1.74
N CYS A 14 9.48 -15.34 2.14
CA CYS A 14 10.43 -15.13 3.23
C CYS A 14 10.44 -13.65 3.65
N PRO A 15 10.78 -13.27 4.89
CA PRO A 15 11.08 -14.11 6.04
C PRO A 15 9.84 -14.57 6.80
N GLY A 16 8.85 -13.72 7.01
CA GLY A 16 7.63 -14.03 7.75
C GLY A 16 6.62 -12.89 7.71
N THR A 17 5.36 -13.23 7.81
CA THR A 17 4.24 -12.30 7.60
C THR A 17 4.16 -11.17 8.63
N GLN A 18 4.79 -11.32 9.79
CA GLN A 18 4.84 -10.29 10.82
C GLN A 18 5.78 -9.12 10.48
N TYR A 19 6.63 -9.29 9.46
CA TYR A 19 7.60 -8.26 9.07
C TYR A 19 7.10 -7.45 7.88
N ASN A 20 7.41 -6.16 7.84
CA ASN A 20 7.17 -5.31 6.66
C ASN A 20 8.03 -5.73 5.45
N THR A 21 9.10 -6.48 5.68
CA THR A 21 9.98 -7.07 4.68
C THR A 21 9.51 -8.42 4.16
N TYR A 22 8.29 -8.87 4.52
CA TYR A 22 7.71 -10.10 3.97
C TYR A 22 7.58 -10.01 2.45
N ALA A 23 8.23 -10.93 1.75
CA ALA A 23 8.46 -10.82 0.32
C ALA A 23 8.43 -12.20 -0.36
N ASP A 24 8.34 -12.19 -1.68
CA ASP A 24 8.56 -13.39 -2.49
C ASP A 24 9.88 -13.31 -3.28
N GLY A 25 10.64 -14.39 -3.23
CA GLY A 25 11.82 -14.60 -4.04
C GLY A 25 11.58 -15.63 -5.15
N VAL A 26 12.52 -15.72 -6.08
CA VAL A 26 12.43 -16.59 -7.26
C VAL A 26 13.73 -17.38 -7.47
N TYR A 27 13.59 -18.68 -7.64
CA TYR A 27 14.60 -19.55 -8.24
C TYR A 27 14.17 -19.97 -9.65
N THR A 28 15.11 -20.12 -10.55
CA THR A 28 14.88 -20.53 -11.94
C THR A 28 15.55 -21.86 -12.26
N SER A 29 14.97 -22.65 -13.19
CA SER A 29 15.52 -23.89 -13.71
C SER A 29 15.01 -24.21 -15.12
N LYS A 30 15.76 -24.97 -15.89
CA LYS A 30 15.29 -25.55 -17.16
C LYS A 30 14.52 -26.86 -16.97
N SER A 31 14.45 -27.38 -15.74
CA SER A 31 13.72 -28.58 -15.37
C SER A 31 12.79 -28.32 -14.18
N PRO A 32 11.58 -28.89 -14.13
CA PRO A 32 10.66 -28.70 -13.01
C PRO A 32 11.18 -29.29 -11.68
N LEU A 33 12.18 -30.18 -11.75
CA LEU A 33 12.79 -30.81 -10.59
C LEU A 33 14.17 -30.20 -10.25
N GLY A 34 14.57 -29.14 -10.95
CA GLY A 34 15.85 -28.49 -10.75
C GLY A 34 17.01 -29.14 -11.57
N PRO A 35 18.26 -28.80 -11.29
CA PRO A 35 18.67 -27.88 -10.22
C PRO A 35 18.15 -26.45 -10.41
N PHE A 36 17.89 -25.78 -9.31
CA PHE A 36 17.41 -24.41 -9.30
C PHE A 36 18.53 -23.42 -8.97
N THR A 37 18.54 -22.28 -9.64
CA THR A 37 19.48 -21.17 -9.41
C THR A 37 18.68 -19.93 -8.98
N LEU A 38 19.18 -19.22 -7.98
CA LEU A 38 18.57 -17.98 -7.52
C LEU A 38 18.57 -16.95 -8.65
N GLN A 39 17.42 -16.31 -8.90
CA GLN A 39 17.33 -15.22 -9.87
C GLN A 39 18.14 -14.01 -9.37
N ALA A 40 18.81 -13.30 -10.27
CA ALA A 40 19.65 -12.16 -9.90
C ALA A 40 18.85 -10.99 -9.28
N SER A 41 17.63 -10.74 -9.77
CA SER A 41 16.73 -9.72 -9.21
C SER A 41 15.83 -10.34 -8.14
N ASN A 42 16.22 -10.24 -6.88
CA ASN A 42 15.47 -10.69 -5.70
C ASN A 42 15.56 -9.68 -4.56
N PRO A 43 14.52 -9.59 -3.71
CA PRO A 43 13.19 -10.20 -3.87
C PRO A 43 12.48 -9.66 -5.11
N PHE A 44 11.61 -10.47 -5.77
CA PHE A 44 10.90 -9.99 -6.94
C PHE A 44 9.56 -9.33 -6.60
N SER A 45 8.97 -9.66 -5.46
CA SER A 45 7.79 -9.02 -4.89
C SER A 45 8.09 -8.64 -3.44
N ALA A 46 8.18 -7.34 -3.16
CA ALA A 46 8.47 -6.81 -1.83
C ALA A 46 7.93 -5.38 -1.72
N LYS A 47 7.18 -5.10 -0.67
CA LYS A 47 6.64 -3.77 -0.40
C LYS A 47 6.91 -3.39 1.05
N PRO A 48 8.12 -2.91 1.36
CA PRO A 48 8.55 -2.64 2.73
C PRO A 48 7.99 -1.35 3.32
N GLY A 49 7.46 -0.43 2.49
CA GLY A 49 6.95 0.87 2.92
C GLY A 49 5.65 1.26 2.22
N GLY A 50 5.12 2.42 2.58
CA GLY A 50 3.82 2.93 2.17
C GLY A 50 2.71 2.55 3.15
N PHE A 51 1.45 2.79 2.77
CA PHE A 51 0.27 2.57 3.62
C PHE A 51 0.12 1.10 4.02
N MET A 52 0.28 0.17 3.08
CA MET A 52 0.27 -1.27 3.30
C MET A 52 1.64 -1.87 3.02
N THR A 53 2.04 -2.86 3.79
CA THR A 53 3.37 -3.48 3.68
C THR A 53 3.29 -4.98 3.48
N GLY A 54 4.43 -5.61 3.14
CA GLY A 54 4.54 -7.05 2.91
C GLY A 54 4.70 -7.39 1.44
N ALA A 55 3.88 -8.29 0.92
CA ALA A 55 3.84 -8.82 -0.44
C ALA A 55 4.51 -10.19 -0.63
N GLY A 56 4.46 -11.04 0.39
CA GLY A 56 4.88 -12.43 0.32
C GLY A 56 3.73 -13.42 0.16
N HIS A 57 4.03 -14.71 0.08
CA HIS A 57 3.11 -15.85 -0.07
C HIS A 57 2.22 -15.72 -1.32
N GLY A 58 2.83 -15.33 -2.40
CA GLY A 58 2.13 -15.01 -3.63
C GLY A 58 2.15 -16.10 -4.70
N SER A 59 1.46 -15.79 -5.78
CA SER A 59 1.43 -16.59 -7.00
C SER A 59 1.26 -15.69 -8.21
N THR A 60 1.97 -16.02 -9.29
CA THR A 60 1.88 -15.28 -10.56
C THR A 60 1.02 -16.05 -11.55
N ILE A 61 0.05 -15.34 -12.15
CA ILE A 61 -0.88 -15.87 -13.13
C ILE A 61 -0.90 -15.02 -14.39
N ALA A 62 -1.28 -15.59 -15.51
CA ALA A 62 -1.56 -14.86 -16.74
C ALA A 62 -3.06 -14.61 -16.89
N ASP A 63 -3.44 -13.41 -17.34
CA ASP A 63 -4.81 -13.12 -17.71
C ASP A 63 -5.13 -13.53 -19.18
N LYS A 64 -6.37 -13.34 -19.59
CA LYS A 64 -6.82 -13.66 -20.96
C LYS A 64 -6.18 -12.82 -22.07
N TYR A 65 -5.53 -11.70 -21.72
CA TYR A 65 -4.82 -10.84 -22.65
C TYR A 65 -3.32 -11.13 -22.71
N GLY A 66 -2.85 -12.09 -21.89
CA GLY A 66 -1.44 -12.44 -21.75
C GLY A 66 -0.64 -11.51 -20.87
N ASN A 67 -1.28 -10.64 -20.07
CA ASN A 67 -0.61 -9.92 -18.99
C ASN A 67 -0.37 -10.86 -17.83
N TYR A 68 0.70 -10.62 -17.08
CA TYR A 68 0.96 -11.35 -15.84
C TYR A 68 0.57 -10.50 -14.64
N TRP A 69 0.06 -11.19 -13.62
CA TRP A 69 -0.35 -10.60 -12.35
C TRP A 69 0.24 -11.42 -11.21
N HIS A 70 0.80 -10.74 -10.24
CA HIS A 70 1.25 -11.35 -9.00
C HIS A 70 0.27 -11.01 -7.88
N ALA A 71 -0.41 -12.03 -7.36
CA ALA A 71 -1.25 -11.91 -6.18
C ALA A 71 -0.44 -12.30 -4.95
N SER A 72 -0.40 -11.45 -3.94
CA SER A 72 0.35 -11.71 -2.71
C SER A 72 -0.42 -11.25 -1.47
N THR A 73 0.08 -11.63 -0.32
CA THR A 73 -0.48 -11.29 0.98
C THR A 73 0.05 -9.95 1.45
N MET A 74 -0.87 -9.00 1.71
CA MET A 74 -0.55 -7.71 2.28
C MET A 74 -0.91 -7.68 3.77
N ARG A 75 -0.05 -7.08 4.57
CA ARG A 75 -0.31 -6.78 5.97
C ARG A 75 -1.03 -5.44 6.07
N ILE A 76 -2.27 -5.46 6.53
CA ILE A 76 -3.12 -4.29 6.59
C ILE A 76 -3.75 -4.09 7.97
N SER A 77 -3.82 -5.15 8.78
CA SER A 77 -4.42 -5.08 10.10
C SER A 77 -3.40 -4.74 11.18
N VAL A 78 -3.89 -4.02 12.17
CA VAL A 78 -3.16 -3.65 13.38
C VAL A 78 -3.23 -4.72 14.45
N ASN A 79 -4.20 -5.63 14.39
CA ASN A 79 -4.54 -6.51 15.50
C ASN A 79 -3.89 -7.87 15.45
N HIS A 80 -3.66 -8.38 14.28
CA HIS A 80 -3.31 -9.78 14.15
C HIS A 80 -2.41 -10.05 12.94
N ASP A 81 -1.32 -10.77 13.14
CA ASP A 81 -0.37 -11.15 12.08
C ASP A 81 -1.02 -11.99 10.96
N PHE A 82 -2.18 -12.59 11.22
CA PHE A 82 -2.92 -13.39 10.25
C PHE A 82 -4.07 -12.66 9.58
N GLU A 83 -4.38 -11.44 9.97
CA GLU A 83 -5.32 -10.64 9.21
C GLU A 83 -4.61 -9.98 8.03
N ARG A 84 -5.01 -10.35 6.83
CA ARG A 84 -4.33 -10.02 5.59
C ARG A 84 -5.32 -9.71 4.49
N ARG A 85 -4.86 -8.93 3.53
CA ARG A 85 -5.59 -8.65 2.28
C ARG A 85 -4.79 -9.15 1.10
N VAL A 86 -5.46 -9.37 -0.01
CA VAL A 86 -4.80 -9.71 -1.26
C VAL A 86 -4.33 -8.42 -1.92
N GLY A 87 -3.01 -8.32 -2.13
CA GLY A 87 -2.41 -7.38 -3.07
C GLY A 87 -2.38 -8.00 -4.46
N LEU A 88 -2.69 -7.21 -5.49
CA LEU A 88 -2.62 -7.64 -6.89
C LEU A 88 -1.76 -6.64 -7.65
N PHE A 89 -0.66 -7.12 -8.20
CA PHE A 89 0.36 -6.29 -8.85
C PHE A 89 0.60 -6.71 -10.29
N PRO A 90 0.79 -5.76 -11.22
CA PRO A 90 1.29 -6.07 -12.55
C PRO A 90 2.66 -6.77 -12.47
N ALA A 91 2.82 -7.82 -13.22
CA ALA A 91 4.07 -8.58 -13.28
C ALA A 91 4.44 -8.90 -14.74
N GLY A 92 5.66 -9.30 -14.97
CA GLY A 92 6.13 -9.64 -16.31
C GLY A 92 7.45 -10.38 -16.32
N PHE A 93 7.87 -10.75 -17.52
CA PHE A 93 9.21 -11.26 -17.80
C PHE A 93 9.86 -10.24 -18.73
N ASP A 94 11.08 -9.83 -18.39
CA ASP A 94 11.86 -8.95 -19.26
C ASP A 94 12.53 -9.73 -20.40
N ALA A 95 13.30 -9.04 -21.25
CA ALA A 95 13.96 -9.64 -22.39
C ALA A 95 15.03 -10.69 -22.02
N ASP A 96 15.54 -10.62 -20.81
CA ASP A 96 16.54 -11.58 -20.28
C ASP A 96 15.85 -12.73 -19.51
N GLY A 97 14.53 -12.76 -19.48
CA GLY A 97 13.73 -13.74 -18.76
C GLY A 97 13.70 -13.52 -17.24
N VAL A 98 13.96 -12.32 -16.75
CA VAL A 98 13.81 -12.01 -15.34
C VAL A 98 12.33 -11.81 -15.03
N LEU A 99 11.78 -12.60 -14.10
CA LEU A 99 10.44 -12.36 -13.56
C LEU A 99 10.49 -11.14 -12.63
N TYR A 100 9.67 -10.14 -12.91
CA TYR A 100 9.54 -8.94 -12.09
C TYR A 100 8.09 -8.66 -11.70
N CYS A 101 7.93 -7.85 -10.65
CA CYS A 101 6.64 -7.40 -10.16
C CYS A 101 6.71 -5.86 -10.00
N ASN A 102 5.79 -5.14 -10.64
CA ASN A 102 5.72 -3.69 -10.48
C ASN A 102 4.87 -3.34 -9.26
N GLN A 103 5.53 -2.88 -8.20
CA GLN A 103 4.90 -2.40 -6.97
C GLN A 103 5.09 -0.90 -6.75
N ASN A 104 5.49 -0.20 -7.81
CA ASN A 104 5.67 1.24 -7.83
C ASN A 104 4.33 1.94 -7.55
N PHE A 105 4.26 2.74 -6.47
CA PHE A 105 3.02 3.36 -5.99
C PHE A 105 1.83 2.39 -5.82
N ALA A 106 2.09 1.14 -5.45
CA ALA A 106 1.07 0.09 -5.43
C ALA A 106 -0.08 0.32 -4.42
N ASP A 107 0.06 1.27 -3.49
CA ASP A 107 -1.02 1.72 -2.59
C ASP A 107 -1.94 2.78 -3.22
N TYR A 108 -1.61 3.26 -4.40
CA TYR A 108 -2.35 4.29 -5.12
C TYR A 108 -3.28 3.66 -6.15
N PRO A 109 -4.35 4.35 -6.56
CA PRO A 109 -5.18 3.86 -7.65
C PRO A 109 -4.42 3.76 -8.96
N HIS A 110 -4.52 2.63 -9.64
CA HIS A 110 -3.96 2.39 -10.95
C HIS A 110 -5.07 2.14 -11.97
N GLU A 111 -4.88 2.60 -13.19
CA GLU A 111 -5.74 2.21 -14.29
C GLU A 111 -5.30 0.85 -14.84
N ILE A 112 -6.25 -0.08 -14.92
CA ILE A 112 -6.01 -1.40 -15.50
C ILE A 112 -6.62 -1.42 -16.90
N PRO A 113 -5.81 -1.37 -17.98
CA PRO A 113 -6.31 -1.38 -19.33
C PRO A 113 -7.04 -2.68 -19.68
N ALA A 114 -8.14 -2.57 -20.44
CA ALA A 114 -8.83 -3.71 -21.01
C ALA A 114 -8.09 -4.23 -22.25
N GLY A 115 -6.92 -4.82 -22.06
CA GLY A 115 -6.07 -5.32 -23.15
C GLY A 115 -4.65 -5.64 -22.70
N LYS A 116 -3.75 -5.85 -23.65
CA LYS A 116 -2.32 -6.01 -23.36
C LYS A 116 -1.73 -4.65 -22.96
N PHE A 117 -0.94 -4.64 -21.88
CA PHE A 117 -0.23 -3.45 -21.42
C PHE A 117 1.19 -3.80 -20.97
N ASP A 118 2.04 -2.80 -20.83
CA ASP A 118 3.35 -2.95 -20.26
C ASP A 118 3.28 -2.83 -18.72
N ALA A 119 3.55 -3.95 -18.03
CA ALA A 119 3.51 -3.99 -16.57
C ALA A 119 4.55 -3.07 -15.92
N ALA A 120 5.72 -2.85 -16.55
CA ALA A 120 6.78 -2.01 -16.00
C ALA A 120 6.44 -0.52 -16.05
N SER A 121 5.59 -0.09 -16.99
CA SER A 121 5.23 1.31 -17.20
C SER A 121 4.05 1.80 -16.38
N GLN A 122 3.40 0.94 -15.59
CA GLN A 122 2.23 1.34 -14.80
C GLN A 122 2.60 2.41 -13.76
N GLN A 123 1.80 3.49 -13.73
CA GLN A 123 1.94 4.63 -12.83
C GLN A 123 0.61 4.89 -12.10
N PRO A 124 0.62 5.58 -10.96
CA PRO A 124 -0.61 5.94 -10.26
C PRO A 124 -1.51 6.80 -11.16
N LYS A 125 -2.80 6.49 -11.15
CA LYS A 125 -3.83 7.25 -11.88
C LYS A 125 -4.09 8.61 -11.24
N TRP A 126 -4.07 8.66 -9.92
CA TRP A 126 -4.29 9.85 -9.10
C TRP A 126 -3.36 9.87 -7.92
N MET A 127 -3.02 11.09 -7.46
CA MET A 127 -2.17 11.32 -6.30
C MET A 127 -3.01 11.43 -5.01
N LEU A 128 -2.34 11.30 -3.87
CA LEU A 128 -2.98 11.37 -2.56
C LEU A 128 -3.13 12.82 -2.10
N LEU A 129 -4.37 13.28 -1.96
CA LEU A 129 -4.71 14.65 -1.54
C LEU A 129 -4.76 14.81 -0.02
N SER A 130 -5.02 13.73 0.72
CA SER A 130 -5.28 13.77 2.16
C SER A 130 -4.04 13.61 3.05
N CYS A 131 -2.86 13.29 2.48
CA CYS A 131 -1.66 13.03 3.27
C CYS A 131 -1.33 14.19 4.21
N ARG A 132 -1.33 13.91 5.53
CA ARG A 132 -1.03 14.88 6.61
C ARG A 132 -1.85 16.16 6.58
N LYS A 133 -3.03 16.12 6.01
CA LYS A 133 -3.97 17.25 6.07
C LYS A 133 -4.62 17.36 7.46
N THR A 134 -5.22 18.50 7.72
CA THR A 134 -5.92 18.74 8.99
C THR A 134 -7.12 17.81 9.13
N VAL A 135 -7.22 17.15 10.27
CA VAL A 135 -8.33 16.24 10.58
C VAL A 135 -9.05 16.71 11.83
N THR A 136 -10.37 16.64 11.81
CA THR A 136 -11.25 16.88 12.95
C THR A 136 -12.15 15.68 13.16
N ALA A 137 -12.63 15.49 14.39
CA ALA A 137 -13.48 14.37 14.75
C ALA A 137 -14.61 14.83 15.69
N SER A 138 -15.70 14.08 15.76
CA SER A 138 -16.80 14.28 16.72
C SER A 138 -16.32 14.11 18.16
N SER A 139 -15.51 13.08 18.39
CA SER A 139 -14.85 12.74 19.66
C SER A 139 -13.55 12.00 19.40
N THR A 140 -12.75 11.78 20.42
CA THR A 140 -11.50 11.02 20.32
C THR A 140 -11.27 10.24 21.61
N ALA A 141 -11.00 8.95 21.49
CA ALA A 141 -10.64 8.09 22.60
C ALA A 141 -9.27 8.50 23.19
N GLU A 142 -9.07 8.25 24.48
CA GLU A 142 -7.80 8.52 25.14
C GLU A 142 -6.64 7.77 24.44
N GLY A 143 -5.53 8.46 24.20
CA GLY A 143 -4.37 7.89 23.51
C GLY A 143 -4.49 7.77 21.98
N SER A 144 -5.61 8.18 21.40
CA SER A 144 -5.83 8.22 19.95
C SER A 144 -5.59 9.64 19.41
N ASP A 145 -5.26 9.72 18.11
CA ASP A 145 -5.07 10.99 17.41
C ASP A 145 -5.76 10.93 16.04
N PRO A 146 -6.64 11.89 15.72
CA PRO A 146 -7.27 11.97 14.38
C PRO A 146 -6.26 12.02 13.22
N ALA A 147 -5.08 12.58 13.43
CA ALA A 147 -4.02 12.66 12.41
C ALA A 147 -3.51 11.29 11.95
N ASN A 148 -3.66 10.23 12.78
CA ASN A 148 -3.29 8.87 12.41
C ASN A 148 -4.09 8.33 11.21
N ALA A 149 -5.26 8.89 10.91
CA ALA A 149 -6.05 8.47 9.76
C ALA A 149 -5.54 9.00 8.41
N VAL A 150 -4.52 9.86 8.39
CA VAL A 150 -3.95 10.48 7.19
C VAL A 150 -2.43 10.48 7.17
N ASP A 151 -1.77 9.65 8.00
CA ASP A 151 -0.32 9.58 8.13
C ASP A 151 0.35 8.51 7.26
N GLU A 152 -0.43 7.74 6.50
CA GLU A 152 0.03 6.67 5.62
C GLU A 152 0.67 5.46 6.34
N ASP A 153 0.29 5.21 7.58
CA ASP A 153 0.58 3.95 8.30
C ASP A 153 -0.70 3.25 8.74
N CYS A 154 -1.13 2.22 8.05
CA CYS A 154 -2.35 1.47 8.37
C CYS A 154 -2.35 0.79 9.75
N ARG A 155 -1.21 0.78 10.45
CA ARG A 155 -1.07 0.22 11.82
C ARG A 155 -1.34 1.26 12.91
N ARG A 156 -1.56 2.51 12.51
CA ARG A 156 -1.97 3.60 13.38
C ARG A 156 -3.40 3.99 13.01
N TRP A 157 -4.18 4.40 13.99
CA TRP A 157 -5.58 4.75 13.74
C TRP A 157 -6.08 5.81 14.70
N TRP A 158 -7.12 6.48 14.28
CA TRP A 158 -8.01 7.23 15.16
C TRP A 158 -9.14 6.33 15.64
N SER A 159 -9.55 6.51 16.91
CA SER A 159 -10.73 5.90 17.51
C SER A 159 -11.67 6.97 18.05
N ALA A 160 -12.95 6.86 17.75
CA ALA A 160 -13.98 7.66 18.40
C ALA A 160 -14.01 7.42 19.91
N GLY A 161 -14.45 8.42 20.65
CA GLY A 161 -14.57 8.36 22.12
C GLY A 161 -15.75 7.52 22.60
N SER A 162 -16.66 7.13 21.71
CA SER A 162 -17.80 6.26 22.00
C SER A 162 -18.05 5.26 20.87
N ASP A 163 -18.81 4.21 21.18
CA ASP A 163 -19.31 3.20 20.25
C ASP A 163 -20.66 3.56 19.61
N GLN A 164 -21.18 4.76 19.91
CA GLN A 164 -22.50 5.17 19.44
C GLN A 164 -22.50 5.55 17.97
N PRO A 165 -23.55 5.20 17.22
CA PRO A 165 -23.77 5.71 15.87
C PRO A 165 -23.76 7.26 15.82
N GLY A 166 -23.18 7.80 14.75
CA GLY A 166 -23.08 9.24 14.53
C GLY A 166 -21.72 9.85 14.85
N GLU A 167 -20.77 9.06 15.38
CA GLU A 167 -19.38 9.48 15.46
C GLU A 167 -18.78 9.66 14.06
N TRP A 168 -17.93 10.69 13.89
CA TRP A 168 -17.38 11.02 12.57
C TRP A 168 -15.93 11.49 12.61
N LEU A 169 -15.25 11.29 11.49
CA LEU A 169 -13.95 11.85 11.18
C LEU A 169 -14.02 12.66 9.88
N CYS A 170 -13.39 13.84 9.86
CA CYS A 170 -13.42 14.75 8.71
C CYS A 170 -12.00 15.25 8.39
N VAL A 171 -11.56 15.07 7.14
CA VAL A 171 -10.34 15.68 6.63
C VAL A 171 -10.65 16.97 5.88
N ASP A 172 -9.89 18.04 6.15
CA ASP A 172 -9.85 19.30 5.39
C ASP A 172 -8.65 19.26 4.43
N LEU A 173 -8.90 19.17 3.14
CA LEU A 173 -7.86 19.19 2.11
C LEU A 173 -7.14 20.54 1.98
N GLY A 174 -7.62 21.56 2.73
CA GLY A 174 -7.04 22.91 2.75
C GLY A 174 -7.52 23.81 1.62
N ARG A 175 -8.08 23.24 0.55
CA ARG A 175 -8.62 23.92 -0.63
C ARG A 175 -9.65 23.05 -1.34
N ASP A 176 -10.39 23.63 -2.26
CA ASP A 176 -11.24 22.87 -3.16
C ASP A 176 -10.39 22.03 -4.11
N CYS A 177 -10.64 20.72 -4.12
CA CYS A 177 -9.92 19.76 -4.95
C CYS A 177 -10.85 19.04 -5.92
N ASP A 178 -10.29 18.53 -7.02
CA ASP A 178 -10.91 17.55 -7.89
C ASP A 178 -10.69 16.15 -7.31
N VAL A 179 -11.64 15.69 -6.49
CA VAL A 179 -11.58 14.39 -5.84
C VAL A 179 -12.06 13.31 -6.81
N ARG A 180 -11.26 12.29 -7.01
CA ARG A 180 -11.49 11.18 -7.94
C ARG A 180 -11.78 9.85 -7.26
N ALA A 181 -11.23 9.64 -6.08
CA ALA A 181 -11.54 8.47 -5.28
C ALA A 181 -11.40 8.74 -3.79
N VAL A 182 -12.14 7.98 -3.00
CA VAL A 182 -12.03 7.95 -1.54
C VAL A 182 -11.85 6.51 -1.10
N GLN A 183 -10.85 6.26 -0.27
CA GLN A 183 -10.64 4.99 0.41
C GLN A 183 -10.81 5.18 1.91
N VAL A 184 -11.64 4.33 2.52
CA VAL A 184 -11.81 4.23 3.97
C VAL A 184 -11.26 2.90 4.41
N ASN A 185 -10.27 2.90 5.30
CA ASN A 185 -9.73 1.69 5.93
C ASN A 185 -10.03 1.74 7.42
N MET A 186 -10.87 0.81 7.87
CA MET A 186 -11.22 0.70 9.28
C MET A 186 -10.17 -0.14 10.01
N ALA A 187 -9.88 0.22 11.26
CA ALA A 187 -9.02 -0.54 12.14
C ALA A 187 -9.88 -1.40 13.07
N ASP A 188 -9.68 -2.72 12.97
CA ASP A 188 -10.30 -3.66 13.89
C ASP A 188 -9.38 -3.82 15.11
N GLU A 189 -9.76 -3.23 16.24
CA GLU A 189 -8.96 -3.23 17.45
C GLU A 189 -9.83 -3.54 18.68
N ALA A 190 -9.34 -4.43 19.55
CA ALA A 190 -10.00 -4.83 20.79
C ALA A 190 -11.46 -5.26 20.60
N LEU A 191 -11.74 -6.04 19.55
CA LEU A 191 -13.10 -6.54 19.28
C LEU A 191 -13.56 -7.52 20.36
N ALA A 192 -14.75 -7.29 20.91
CA ALA A 192 -15.41 -8.19 21.83
C ALA A 192 -16.12 -9.32 21.06
N VAL A 193 -15.35 -10.31 20.61
CA VAL A 193 -15.89 -11.46 19.86
C VAL A 193 -16.11 -12.63 20.80
N ASP A 194 -17.35 -13.12 20.86
CA ASP A 194 -17.70 -14.35 21.57
C ASP A 194 -17.28 -15.56 20.74
N PHE A 195 -16.25 -16.26 21.21
CA PHE A 195 -15.83 -17.51 20.59
C PHE A 195 -16.68 -18.67 21.08
N PRO A 196 -17.13 -19.59 20.20
CA PRO A 196 -17.78 -20.83 20.63
C PRO A 196 -16.89 -21.64 21.59
N ALA A 197 -17.49 -22.30 22.56
CA ALA A 197 -16.78 -23.06 23.60
C ALA A 197 -15.91 -24.21 23.05
N ASP A 198 -16.21 -24.68 21.85
CA ASP A 198 -15.52 -25.75 21.14
C ASP A 198 -14.47 -25.23 20.12
N SER A 199 -14.29 -23.90 20.04
CA SER A 199 -13.24 -23.34 19.22
C SER A 199 -11.85 -23.71 19.75
N TYR A 200 -10.94 -23.99 18.84
CA TYR A 200 -9.59 -24.48 19.09
C TYR A 200 -8.88 -23.78 20.24
N GLY A 201 -8.36 -24.55 21.17
CA GLY A 201 -7.50 -24.29 22.33
C GLY A 201 -7.08 -22.85 22.64
N ASP A 202 -6.77 -22.55 23.86
CA ASP A 202 -6.60 -21.19 24.40
C ASP A 202 -5.64 -20.27 23.62
N ASP A 203 -4.62 -20.83 23.01
CA ASP A 203 -3.62 -20.14 22.20
C ASP A 203 -4.09 -19.87 20.75
N ARG A 204 -5.24 -20.42 20.34
CA ARG A 204 -5.77 -20.33 18.97
C ARG A 204 -7.13 -19.64 18.88
N LYS A 205 -7.60 -19.02 19.93
CA LYS A 205 -8.88 -18.28 19.97
C LYS A 205 -9.00 -17.22 18.87
N THR A 206 -7.87 -16.70 18.42
CA THR A 206 -7.79 -15.70 17.35
C THR A 206 -8.03 -16.24 15.94
N ARG A 207 -8.26 -17.55 15.77
CA ARG A 207 -8.50 -18.20 14.48
C ARG A 207 -9.93 -18.67 14.27
N HIS A 208 -10.86 -18.08 14.99
CA HIS A 208 -12.27 -18.36 14.79
C HIS A 208 -12.74 -17.81 13.44
N ILE A 209 -13.50 -18.61 12.70
CA ILE A 209 -14.19 -18.15 11.49
C ILE A 209 -15.58 -17.69 11.91
N GLU A 210 -15.83 -16.38 11.85
CA GLU A 210 -17.15 -15.83 12.08
C GLU A 210 -18.07 -16.18 10.91
N THR A 211 -19.18 -16.82 11.21
CA THR A 211 -20.18 -17.23 10.20
C THR A 211 -21.42 -16.33 10.19
N ARG A 212 -21.57 -15.46 11.17
CA ARG A 212 -22.66 -14.49 11.23
C ARG A 212 -22.27 -13.26 10.41
N PRO A 213 -23.15 -12.69 9.59
CA PRO A 213 -22.88 -11.45 8.86
C PRO A 213 -22.45 -10.33 9.84
N GLN A 214 -21.34 -9.69 9.54
CA GLN A 214 -20.80 -8.57 10.29
C GLN A 214 -20.88 -7.31 9.42
N ILE A 215 -22.01 -6.62 9.50
CA ILE A 215 -22.32 -5.48 8.64
C ILE A 215 -21.69 -4.21 9.22
N SER A 216 -20.90 -3.53 8.41
CA SER A 216 -20.42 -2.17 8.69
C SER A 216 -21.36 -1.17 8.07
N HIS A 217 -21.96 -0.29 8.88
CA HIS A 217 -22.74 0.85 8.42
C HIS A 217 -21.90 2.13 8.55
N TYR A 218 -21.74 2.86 7.47
CA TYR A 218 -21.13 4.19 7.50
C TYR A 218 -21.51 5.00 6.25
N THR A 219 -21.38 6.30 6.33
CA THR A 219 -21.56 7.20 5.20
C THR A 219 -20.27 7.91 4.84
N VAL A 220 -20.11 8.26 3.55
CA VAL A 220 -19.09 9.19 3.08
C VAL A 220 -19.78 10.43 2.53
N GLU A 221 -19.40 11.59 3.02
CA GLU A 221 -19.98 12.86 2.67
C GLU A 221 -18.89 13.86 2.26
N THR A 222 -19.25 14.80 1.40
CA THR A 222 -18.33 15.85 0.94
C THR A 222 -18.95 17.22 1.12
N SER A 223 -18.10 18.23 1.31
CA SER A 223 -18.49 19.61 1.43
C SER A 223 -17.43 20.56 0.85
N LEU A 224 -17.84 21.74 0.40
CA LEU A 224 -16.94 22.85 0.04
C LEU A 224 -16.67 23.80 1.20
N ASP A 225 -17.63 23.94 2.13
CA ASP A 225 -17.61 24.97 3.19
C ASP A 225 -17.62 24.38 4.62
N GLY A 226 -17.67 23.05 4.74
CA GLY A 226 -17.77 22.34 6.02
C GLY A 226 -19.15 22.47 6.71
N LYS A 227 -20.15 23.06 6.06
CA LYS A 227 -21.51 23.31 6.60
C LYS A 227 -22.57 22.58 5.82
N VAL A 228 -22.54 22.69 4.50
CA VAL A 228 -23.46 21.98 3.61
C VAL A 228 -22.81 20.72 3.11
N TRP A 229 -23.41 19.57 3.41
CA TRP A 229 -22.88 18.25 3.11
C TRP A 229 -23.69 17.56 2.03
N THR A 230 -22.99 16.89 1.15
CA THR A 230 -23.57 16.04 0.10
C THR A 230 -23.18 14.59 0.39
N LEU A 231 -24.18 13.74 0.58
CA LEU A 231 -23.99 12.29 0.71
C LEU A 231 -23.43 11.72 -0.59
N ARG A 232 -22.36 10.96 -0.50
CA ARG A 232 -21.74 10.27 -1.63
C ARG A 232 -21.94 8.78 -1.55
N GLU A 233 -21.69 8.20 -0.38
CA GLU A 233 -21.86 6.77 -0.14
C GLU A 233 -22.68 6.55 1.13
N ASP A 234 -23.57 5.58 1.05
CA ASP A 234 -24.32 5.01 2.17
C ASP A 234 -24.07 3.50 2.17
N VAL A 235 -23.23 3.05 3.08
CA VAL A 235 -22.64 1.72 3.06
C VAL A 235 -23.26 0.86 4.14
N ALA A 236 -23.78 -0.31 3.75
CA ALA A 236 -24.32 -1.33 4.64
C ALA A 236 -23.91 -2.72 4.12
N ARG A 237 -22.69 -3.14 4.41
CA ARG A 237 -22.16 -4.43 3.94
C ARG A 237 -21.04 -4.94 4.82
N GLU A 238 -20.70 -6.23 4.68
CA GLU A 238 -19.52 -6.81 5.31
C GLU A 238 -18.25 -6.24 4.66
N CYS A 239 -17.59 -5.33 5.34
CA CYS A 239 -16.31 -4.78 4.90
C CYS A 239 -15.56 -4.12 6.06
N SER A 240 -14.23 -4.19 6.03
CA SER A 240 -13.32 -3.41 6.87
C SER A 240 -12.61 -2.31 6.08
N ASN A 241 -12.89 -2.21 4.78
CA ASN A 241 -12.40 -1.15 3.90
C ASN A 241 -13.41 -0.89 2.78
N GLY A 242 -13.40 0.33 2.27
CA GLY A 242 -14.17 0.74 1.11
C GLY A 242 -13.29 1.57 0.16
N TYR A 243 -13.51 1.40 -1.14
CA TYR A 243 -12.92 2.22 -2.18
C TYR A 243 -14.02 2.67 -3.13
N TYR A 244 -14.13 3.99 -3.31
CA TYR A 244 -15.19 4.63 -4.08
C TYR A 244 -14.57 5.52 -5.13
N GLU A 245 -14.82 5.23 -6.39
CA GLU A 245 -14.31 5.97 -7.53
C GLU A 245 -15.39 6.88 -8.10
N TYR A 246 -15.03 8.13 -8.37
CA TYR A 246 -15.89 9.15 -8.97
C TYR A 246 -15.33 9.50 -10.36
N ALA A 247 -15.84 8.83 -11.39
CA ALA A 247 -15.30 8.88 -12.75
C ALA A 247 -15.25 10.31 -13.32
N ASP A 248 -16.30 11.11 -13.06
CA ASP A 248 -16.38 12.50 -13.52
C ASP A 248 -15.67 13.48 -12.55
N GLY A 249 -15.19 12.98 -11.41
CA GLY A 249 -14.66 13.78 -10.31
C GLY A 249 -15.75 14.56 -9.54
N ILE A 250 -15.41 14.94 -8.33
CA ILE A 250 -16.25 15.81 -7.50
C ILE A 250 -15.41 16.95 -6.92
N ARG A 251 -15.96 18.16 -6.94
CA ARG A 251 -15.32 19.30 -6.23
C ARG A 251 -15.63 19.19 -4.74
N ALA A 252 -14.58 19.05 -3.93
CA ALA A 252 -14.71 19.01 -2.49
C ALA A 252 -13.46 19.56 -1.81
N ARG A 253 -13.66 20.15 -0.62
CA ARG A 253 -12.59 20.51 0.31
C ARG A 253 -12.62 19.61 1.54
N TYR A 254 -13.79 19.25 2.01
CA TYR A 254 -13.98 18.44 3.20
C TYR A 254 -14.54 17.09 2.83
N ILE A 255 -13.96 16.02 3.38
CA ILE A 255 -14.47 14.65 3.26
C ILE A 255 -14.71 14.12 4.67
N ARG A 256 -15.94 13.67 4.95
CA ARG A 256 -16.35 13.16 6.25
C ARG A 256 -16.81 11.71 6.12
N VAL A 257 -16.36 10.88 7.06
CA VAL A 257 -16.88 9.53 7.29
C VAL A 257 -17.64 9.54 8.60
N THR A 258 -18.91 9.13 8.56
CA THR A 258 -19.76 9.02 9.76
C THR A 258 -20.13 7.56 9.97
N GLY A 259 -19.84 7.02 11.16
CA GLY A 259 -20.16 5.64 11.54
C GLY A 259 -21.64 5.49 11.91
N GLY A 260 -22.24 4.41 11.45
CA GLY A 260 -23.49 3.86 11.92
C GLY A 260 -23.25 2.73 12.91
N GLU A 261 -24.06 1.67 12.80
CA GLU A 261 -23.79 0.42 13.53
C GLU A 261 -22.58 -0.30 12.92
N LEU A 262 -21.66 -0.74 13.77
CA LEU A 262 -20.44 -1.42 13.36
C LEU A 262 -20.39 -2.83 13.95
N PRO A 263 -19.66 -3.76 13.32
CA PRO A 263 -19.51 -5.12 13.80
C PRO A 263 -19.08 -5.17 15.27
N TYR A 264 -19.66 -6.10 16.02
CA TYR A 264 -19.35 -6.37 17.45
C TYR A 264 -19.57 -5.16 18.37
N GLY A 265 -20.37 -4.16 17.98
CA GLY A 265 -20.60 -2.95 18.79
C GLY A 265 -19.33 -2.11 19.01
N GLN A 266 -18.40 -2.17 18.09
CA GLN A 266 -17.14 -1.42 18.21
C GLN A 266 -17.32 0.08 17.93
N ALA A 267 -16.46 0.91 18.52
CA ALA A 267 -16.36 2.31 18.16
C ALA A 267 -15.88 2.48 16.71
N LEU A 268 -16.20 3.61 16.08
CA LEU A 268 -15.62 3.96 14.78
C LEU A 268 -14.11 4.17 14.92
N ARG A 269 -13.34 3.37 14.18
CA ARG A 269 -11.88 3.43 14.14
C ARG A 269 -11.43 3.48 12.69
N ILE A 270 -10.60 4.47 12.35
CA ILE A 270 -10.13 4.68 10.97
C ILE A 270 -8.61 4.75 10.99
N SER A 271 -7.95 3.83 10.29
CA SER A 271 -6.51 3.83 10.04
C SER A 271 -6.13 4.45 8.70
N GLY A 272 -7.10 4.72 7.82
CA GLY A 272 -6.86 5.40 6.57
C GLY A 272 -8.10 6.07 6.01
N LEU A 273 -8.12 7.41 5.98
CA LEU A 273 -9.05 8.20 5.17
C LEU A 273 -8.26 8.81 4.02
N ARG A 274 -8.15 8.04 2.95
CA ARG A 274 -7.31 8.35 1.81
C ARG A 274 -8.16 8.94 0.69
N VAL A 275 -7.84 10.17 0.31
CA VAL A 275 -8.55 10.90 -0.75
C VAL A 275 -7.61 11.08 -1.92
N PHE A 276 -8.01 10.61 -3.08
CA PHE A 276 -7.21 10.66 -4.30
C PHE A 276 -7.80 11.61 -5.33
N GLY A 277 -6.92 12.25 -6.09
CA GLY A 277 -7.30 13.15 -7.16
C GLY A 277 -6.09 13.80 -7.82
N ASN A 278 -6.35 14.92 -8.50
CA ASN A 278 -5.31 15.68 -9.17
C ASN A 278 -5.07 17.00 -8.43
N GLY A 279 -3.86 17.21 -7.98
CA GLY A 279 -3.43 18.51 -7.48
C GLY A 279 -3.28 19.53 -8.61
N GLU A 280 -3.38 20.82 -8.26
CA GLU A 280 -3.30 21.94 -9.21
C GLU A 280 -2.00 22.76 -9.06
N GLY A 281 -1.08 22.29 -8.20
CA GLY A 281 0.18 22.95 -7.91
C GLY A 281 1.37 22.36 -8.66
N ALA A 282 2.57 22.73 -8.24
CA ALA A 282 3.82 22.19 -8.79
C ALA A 282 4.18 20.84 -8.15
N CYS A 283 4.75 19.94 -8.94
CA CYS A 283 5.45 18.76 -8.42
C CYS A 283 6.64 19.19 -7.56
N PRO A 284 7.15 18.34 -6.65
CA PRO A 284 8.33 18.64 -5.85
C PRO A 284 9.59 18.77 -6.75
N ALA A 285 10.65 19.32 -6.20
CA ALA A 285 11.96 19.33 -6.85
C ALA A 285 12.50 17.88 -6.97
N GLN A 286 13.38 17.65 -7.94
CA GLN A 286 14.08 16.38 -8.11
C GLN A 286 14.97 16.10 -6.87
N ALA A 287 14.99 14.84 -6.44
CA ALA A 287 15.85 14.41 -5.34
C ALA A 287 17.33 14.42 -5.75
N ASP A 288 18.19 15.02 -4.94
CA ASP A 288 19.64 14.86 -4.99
C ASP A 288 20.02 13.67 -4.09
N ALA A 289 20.13 12.50 -4.68
CA ALA A 289 20.26 11.24 -3.98
C ALA A 289 21.72 10.71 -4.00
N LYS A 290 22.06 9.97 -2.94
CA LYS A 290 23.31 9.21 -2.81
C LYS A 290 22.96 7.78 -2.41
N ALA A 291 23.70 6.81 -2.97
CA ALA A 291 23.55 5.40 -2.65
C ALA A 291 24.92 4.76 -2.43
N VAL A 292 25.11 4.15 -1.26
CA VAL A 292 26.39 3.58 -0.84
C VAL A 292 26.16 2.18 -0.26
N ARG A 293 26.99 1.22 -0.66
CA ARG A 293 27.08 -0.10 0.00
C ARG A 293 27.59 0.11 1.42
N VAL A 294 26.88 -0.46 2.40
CA VAL A 294 27.32 -0.46 3.80
C VAL A 294 28.11 -1.73 4.07
N ASP A 295 27.64 -2.86 3.55
CA ASP A 295 28.31 -4.15 3.59
C ASP A 295 27.86 -5.05 2.41
N ALA A 296 28.11 -6.35 2.50
CA ALA A 296 27.80 -7.30 1.43
C ALA A 296 26.28 -7.41 1.14
N LEU A 297 25.42 -7.11 2.09
CA LEU A 297 23.96 -7.30 2.00
C LEU A 297 23.17 -5.99 2.15
N ASP A 298 23.79 -4.94 2.70
CA ASP A 298 23.14 -3.69 3.03
C ASP A 298 23.61 -2.54 2.14
N GLY A 299 22.68 -1.70 1.74
CA GLY A 299 22.94 -0.44 1.04
C GLY A 299 22.14 0.70 1.66
N LYS A 300 22.78 1.84 1.87
CA LYS A 300 22.14 3.06 2.35
C LYS A 300 21.89 4.01 1.20
N ILE A 301 20.65 4.49 1.10
CA ILE A 301 20.22 5.51 0.15
C ILE A 301 19.77 6.70 0.95
N SER A 302 20.25 7.90 0.61
CA SER A 302 19.89 9.13 1.27
C SER A 302 19.72 10.26 0.27
N TRP A 303 18.91 11.25 0.61
CA TRP A 303 18.69 12.47 -0.19
C TRP A 303 18.55 13.68 0.74
N GLN A 304 18.64 14.86 0.17
CA GLN A 304 18.36 16.07 0.94
C GLN A 304 16.86 16.26 1.08
N HIS A 305 16.43 16.86 2.19
CA HIS A 305 15.03 17.21 2.40
C HIS A 305 14.48 18.02 1.22
N ILE A 306 13.33 17.60 0.69
CA ILE A 306 12.71 18.24 -0.46
C ILE A 306 11.45 18.96 0.00
N GLU A 307 11.51 20.28 -0.08
CA GLU A 307 10.38 21.13 0.27
C GLU A 307 9.13 20.79 -0.59
N ASN A 308 7.97 20.77 0.01
CA ASN A 308 6.68 20.41 -0.61
C ASN A 308 6.57 18.97 -1.10
N ALA A 309 7.52 18.06 -0.82
CA ALA A 309 7.32 16.64 -1.04
C ALA A 309 6.47 16.04 0.09
N GLN A 310 5.55 15.17 -0.27
CA GLN A 310 4.86 14.29 0.68
C GLN A 310 5.74 13.08 1.04
N GLY A 311 6.62 12.69 0.15
CA GLY A 311 7.56 11.61 0.32
C GLY A 311 8.40 11.35 -0.93
N CYS A 312 9.17 10.27 -0.86
CA CYS A 312 9.97 9.77 -1.97
C CYS A 312 9.65 8.30 -2.24
N ASN A 313 9.69 7.92 -3.51
CA ASN A 313 9.62 6.54 -3.93
C ASN A 313 11.00 6.11 -4.42
N VAL A 314 11.65 5.26 -3.64
CA VAL A 314 12.97 4.73 -3.96
C VAL A 314 12.81 3.50 -4.83
N ARG A 315 13.15 3.61 -6.12
CA ARG A 315 13.23 2.47 -7.04
C ARG A 315 14.66 1.97 -7.11
N TYR A 316 14.85 0.67 -7.11
CA TYR A 316 16.18 0.07 -7.18
C TYR A 316 16.17 -1.26 -7.92
N GLY A 317 17.34 -1.68 -8.37
CA GLY A 317 17.49 -2.95 -9.08
C GLY A 317 18.91 -3.14 -9.62
N ILE A 318 19.10 -4.20 -10.41
CA ILE A 318 20.40 -4.73 -10.80
C ILE A 318 20.99 -4.10 -12.08
N ALA A 319 20.21 -3.27 -12.77
CA ALA A 319 20.66 -2.52 -13.95
C ALA A 319 19.83 -1.23 -14.07
N PRO A 320 20.28 -0.20 -14.84
CA PRO A 320 19.56 1.06 -15.02
C PRO A 320 18.14 0.89 -15.59
N ASP A 321 17.95 -0.13 -16.41
CA ASP A 321 16.65 -0.49 -17.03
C ASP A 321 15.88 -1.58 -16.25
N LYS A 322 16.38 -1.99 -15.08
CA LYS A 322 15.80 -3.05 -14.24
C LYS A 322 15.61 -2.62 -12.79
N LEU A 323 15.01 -1.43 -12.60
CA LEU A 323 14.66 -0.91 -11.28
C LEU A 323 13.28 -1.47 -10.85
N TYR A 324 13.21 -2.78 -10.63
CA TYR A 324 11.95 -3.48 -10.42
C TYR A 324 11.43 -3.43 -8.98
N GLN A 325 12.29 -3.15 -8.01
CA GLN A 325 11.92 -2.98 -6.61
C GLN A 325 11.61 -1.52 -6.30
N SER A 326 10.68 -1.30 -5.35
CA SER A 326 10.35 0.05 -4.90
C SER A 326 10.05 0.11 -3.41
N TRP A 327 10.30 1.28 -2.82
CA TRP A 327 10.01 1.58 -1.42
C TRP A 327 9.44 2.99 -1.30
N LEU A 328 8.16 3.11 -0.96
CA LEU A 328 7.53 4.38 -0.62
C LEU A 328 7.94 4.82 0.79
N VAL A 329 8.46 6.03 0.89
CA VAL A 329 9.00 6.63 2.12
C VAL A 329 8.32 7.97 2.36
N TYR A 330 7.67 8.15 3.51
CA TYR A 330 6.94 9.38 3.83
C TYR A 330 7.63 10.26 4.86
N ASP A 331 8.37 9.69 5.81
CA ASP A 331 8.84 10.38 7.01
C ASP A 331 10.37 10.35 7.20
N ALA A 332 11.13 10.05 6.14
CA ALA A 332 12.56 9.98 6.24
C ALA A 332 13.21 10.49 4.94
N ASP A 333 14.43 10.98 5.08
CA ASP A 333 15.28 11.38 3.96
C ASP A 333 16.37 10.32 3.69
N GLU A 334 16.18 9.09 4.21
CA GLU A 334 17.05 7.94 3.98
C GLU A 334 16.36 6.61 4.20
N VAL A 335 16.86 5.57 3.53
CA VAL A 335 16.48 4.17 3.76
C VAL A 335 17.68 3.26 3.70
N THR A 336 17.63 2.14 4.43
CA THR A 336 18.60 1.07 4.33
C THR A 336 17.96 -0.15 3.70
N LEU A 337 18.49 -0.57 2.56
CA LEU A 337 18.10 -1.81 1.89
C LEU A 337 18.91 -2.96 2.47
N SER A 338 18.26 -3.90 3.16
CA SER A 338 18.95 -5.02 3.86
C SER A 338 18.71 -6.38 3.18
N THR A 339 18.50 -6.39 1.87
CA THR A 339 18.19 -7.61 1.12
C THR A 339 18.96 -7.68 -0.19
N LEU A 340 20.06 -6.96 -0.30
CA LEU A 340 20.90 -6.93 -1.49
C LEU A 340 21.70 -8.23 -1.62
N MET A 341 21.99 -8.62 -2.85
CA MET A 341 22.82 -9.79 -3.12
C MET A 341 24.31 -9.40 -3.08
N ALA A 342 25.10 -10.21 -2.39
CA ALA A 342 26.56 -10.00 -2.32
C ALA A 342 27.19 -10.07 -3.72
N GLY A 343 28.05 -9.10 -4.01
CA GLY A 343 28.78 -9.02 -5.29
C GLY A 343 27.96 -8.59 -6.50
N GLN A 344 26.66 -8.25 -6.30
CA GLN A 344 25.79 -7.71 -7.34
C GLN A 344 25.84 -6.19 -7.34
N ASP A 345 26.01 -5.57 -8.50
CA ASP A 345 25.81 -4.13 -8.69
C ASP A 345 24.34 -3.76 -8.52
N TYR A 346 24.09 -2.59 -7.93
CA TYR A 346 22.76 -2.02 -7.83
C TYR A 346 22.70 -0.59 -8.37
N TYR A 347 21.55 -0.24 -8.91
CA TYR A 347 21.19 1.08 -9.40
C TYR A 347 19.96 1.57 -8.65
N VAL A 348 19.88 2.87 -8.42
CA VAL A 348 18.85 3.50 -7.60
C VAL A 348 18.33 4.75 -8.29
N CYS A 349 17.03 4.99 -8.15
CA CYS A 349 16.38 6.23 -8.55
C CYS A 349 15.44 6.66 -7.41
N VAL A 350 15.53 7.91 -6.97
CA VAL A 350 14.67 8.47 -5.93
C VAL A 350 13.71 9.45 -6.56
N ASP A 351 12.46 9.04 -6.73
CA ASP A 351 11.39 9.89 -7.27
C ASP A 351 10.72 10.64 -6.13
N SER A 352 10.73 11.95 -6.13
CA SER A 352 9.96 12.77 -5.18
C SER A 352 8.51 12.91 -5.64
N PHE A 353 7.57 12.98 -4.70
CA PHE A 353 6.15 13.12 -5.04
C PHE A 353 5.38 13.97 -4.04
N ASN A 354 4.28 14.54 -4.52
CA ASN A 354 3.25 15.19 -3.72
C ASN A 354 1.86 15.02 -4.37
N GLU A 355 0.86 15.74 -3.87
CA GLU A 355 -0.50 15.71 -4.41
C GLU A 355 -0.63 16.19 -5.87
N ASN A 356 0.41 16.81 -6.45
CA ASN A 356 0.40 17.35 -7.80
C ASN A 356 1.09 16.42 -8.82
N GLY A 357 1.82 15.42 -8.34
CA GLY A 357 2.48 14.44 -9.21
C GLY A 357 3.84 13.96 -8.69
N VAL A 358 4.57 13.32 -9.59
CA VAL A 358 5.86 12.69 -9.33
C VAL A 358 6.94 13.39 -10.17
N THR A 359 8.06 13.72 -9.54
CA THR A 359 9.29 14.17 -10.21
C THR A 359 10.30 13.03 -10.17
N THR A 360 10.61 12.49 -11.35
CA THR A 360 11.55 11.37 -11.49
C THR A 360 12.98 11.79 -11.15
N GLY A 361 13.67 11.01 -10.34
CA GLY A 361 15.06 11.20 -9.97
C GLY A 361 16.05 10.81 -11.06
N GLU A 362 17.33 11.05 -10.83
CA GLU A 362 18.41 10.48 -11.64
C GLU A 362 18.66 9.01 -11.24
N ILE A 363 19.04 8.21 -12.23
CA ILE A 363 19.47 6.83 -11.98
C ILE A 363 20.97 6.86 -11.65
N ILE A 364 21.31 6.48 -10.44
CA ILE A 364 22.67 6.43 -9.94
C ILE A 364 23.10 5.00 -9.67
N LYS A 365 24.37 4.68 -9.87
CA LYS A 365 24.96 3.42 -9.41
C LYS A 365 25.27 3.52 -7.92
N MET A 366 24.94 2.47 -7.16
CA MET A 366 25.33 2.39 -5.75
C MET A 366 26.85 2.22 -5.68
N GLU A 367 27.51 3.13 -4.94
CA GLU A 367 28.94 3.08 -4.69
C GLU A 367 29.26 2.01 -3.64
N GLY A 368 30.33 1.25 -3.84
CA GLY A 368 30.68 0.17 -2.91
C GLY A 368 32.14 -0.02 -2.68
#